data_5620850b47689ee9e52fb329ccb400b0
#
_entry.id   5620850b47689ee9e52fb329ccb400b0
#
_cell.length_a   1.000
_cell.length_b   1.000
_cell.length_c   1.000
_cell.angle_alpha   90.00
_cell.angle_beta   90.00
_cell.angle_gamma   90.00
#
_symmetry.space_group_name_H-M   'P 1'
#
loop_
_entity.id
_entity.type
_entity.pdbx_description
1 polymer ?
#
loop_
_entity_poly.entity_id
_entity_poly.type
_entity_poly.pdbx_seq_one_letter_code
_entity_poly.pdbx_strand_id
1 'polypeptide(L)'
;MRLSPTVRSLSRMIVLGGVLWGLAGCSSSAPTPDLSRLYDRAAQYHGVERDPVILIPGLLGSKLQHVSSDTTVWGAFTGKHADPETPRGARLVALPMRRGVPLSALRDSVRPAGALEQVETNVLGLPVALDAYISILRSLGIGGYRDENVQFKNVDYGSDHFTCFQFDYDWRRDNVENARRLHAFIQKKRAYVQRRYAKRFGVENYDVEFDLVAHSMGGLVARYYLRYGTADVPKDARPADVTWAGARHVDQAVLVAPPNAGSAHALDQLVHGRDFGRFAPMYAPALLGTMPSLYQLLPRPRHGALRTAADTSVVVDSLYDPAFWRRMEWGLMDPDQADVLRTLLPNVESAAVRRRIAYDHLQTSLRRARRFHAALDVPASPPEGLDLLLMAGDAEPTLARMAVDRSTGTLTELGTAPGDGTVLRSSALMDERVGGPWAPTLQSPIEWSQVTFLFESHVEMTADPMFTDNLLYHLLVEPGDPSGG
;
A
#
# COMPACT_ATOMS: atom_id res chain seq x y z
N MET A 1 -24.88 57.37 46.87
CA MET A 1 -25.20 57.80 45.50
C MET A 1 -25.25 56.57 44.63
N ARG A 2 -26.41 56.08 44.23
CA ARG A 2 -26.59 54.85 43.47
C ARG A 2 -26.51 55.19 41.97
N LEU A 3 -25.50 54.68 41.30
CA LEU A 3 -25.37 54.80 39.83
C LEU A 3 -26.39 53.89 39.13
N SER A 4 -27.07 54.40 38.10
CA SER A 4 -28.15 53.79 37.39
C SER A 4 -27.73 52.54 36.56
N PRO A 5 -28.60 51.57 36.30
CA PRO A 5 -28.29 50.31 35.66
C PRO A 5 -27.88 50.41 34.18
N THR A 6 -28.01 51.58 33.55
CA THR A 6 -27.69 51.80 32.13
C THR A 6 -26.19 51.89 31.82
N VAL A 7 -25.34 52.21 32.79
CA VAL A 7 -23.89 52.35 32.59
C VAL A 7 -23.14 50.99 32.60
N ARG A 8 -23.77 49.99 33.27
CA ARG A 8 -23.18 48.61 33.31
C ARG A 8 -23.38 47.80 32.01
N SER A 9 -24.35 48.18 31.17
CA SER A 9 -24.65 47.49 29.90
C SER A 9 -23.69 47.92 28.77
N LEU A 10 -23.24 49.17 28.74
CA LEU A 10 -22.31 49.68 27.70
C LEU A 10 -20.91 49.12 27.85
N SER A 11 -20.42 48.93 29.08
CA SER A 11 -19.09 48.40 29.34
C SER A 11 -18.93 46.92 28.95
N ARG A 12 -20.02 46.16 28.99
CA ARG A 12 -19.99 44.74 28.58
C ARG A 12 -20.07 44.53 27.05
N MET A 13 -20.69 45.46 26.32
CA MET A 13 -20.75 45.42 24.86
C MET A 13 -19.43 45.78 24.19
N ILE A 14 -18.64 46.67 24.78
CA ILE A 14 -17.34 47.08 24.23
C ILE A 14 -16.29 45.99 24.43
N VAL A 15 -16.36 45.17 25.49
CA VAL A 15 -15.42 44.06 25.72
C VAL A 15 -15.76 42.85 24.80
N LEU A 16 -17.02 42.61 24.48
CA LEU A 16 -17.39 41.56 23.51
C LEU A 16 -17.05 41.92 22.05
N GLY A 17 -17.13 43.18 21.68
CA GLY A 17 -16.74 43.66 20.35
C GLY A 17 -15.23 43.61 20.07
N GLY A 18 -14.41 43.83 21.11
CA GLY A 18 -12.95 43.78 21.01
C GLY A 18 -12.37 42.38 20.91
N VAL A 19 -13.07 41.36 21.45
CA VAL A 19 -12.60 39.96 21.39
C VAL A 19 -12.97 39.28 20.05
N LEU A 20 -14.03 39.75 19.39
CA LEU A 20 -14.42 39.23 18.03
C LEU A 20 -13.55 39.77 16.89
N TRP A 21 -12.85 40.91 17.09
CA TRP A 21 -11.90 41.43 16.10
C TRP A 21 -10.48 40.90 16.23
N GLY A 22 -10.14 40.25 17.36
CA GLY A 22 -8.83 39.63 17.58
C GLY A 22 -8.71 38.20 17.04
N LEU A 23 -9.82 37.58 16.55
CA LEU A 23 -9.84 36.22 16.00
C LEU A 23 -9.89 36.21 14.45
N ALA A 24 -9.88 37.36 13.78
CA ALA A 24 -9.57 37.45 12.38
C ALA A 24 -8.06 37.42 12.15
N GLY A 25 -7.36 36.53 12.83
CA GLY A 25 -5.96 36.18 12.59
C GLY A 25 -5.88 35.42 11.29
N CYS A 26 -5.21 36.01 10.36
CA CYS A 26 -4.74 35.55 9.07
C CYS A 26 -4.64 34.03 8.92
N SER A 27 -5.68 33.36 8.52
CA SER A 27 -5.55 32.17 7.70
C SER A 27 -5.38 32.63 6.24
N SER A 28 -4.25 33.23 5.94
CA SER A 28 -3.79 33.27 4.58
C SER A 28 -3.35 31.84 4.27
N SER A 29 -4.27 30.99 3.77
CA SER A 29 -3.87 29.83 3.02
C SER A 29 -2.90 30.33 1.95
N ALA A 30 -1.65 29.89 2.01
CA ALA A 30 -0.71 30.18 0.94
C ALA A 30 -1.38 29.78 -0.37
N PRO A 31 -1.32 30.60 -1.43
CA PRO A 31 -1.95 30.25 -2.69
C PRO A 31 -1.34 28.94 -3.18
N THR A 32 -2.20 27.93 -3.38
CA THR A 32 -1.78 26.65 -3.96
C THR A 32 -1.22 26.93 -5.37
N PRO A 33 -0.01 26.48 -5.71
CA PRO A 33 0.56 26.69 -7.03
C PRO A 33 -0.32 26.07 -8.12
N ASP A 34 -0.45 26.74 -9.26
CA ASP A 34 -1.13 26.18 -10.43
C ASP A 34 -0.15 25.26 -11.18
N LEU A 35 -0.09 24.00 -10.77
CA LEU A 35 0.83 23.01 -11.34
C LEU A 35 0.53 22.73 -12.82
N SER A 36 -0.70 22.89 -13.27
CA SER A 36 -1.05 22.68 -14.67
C SER A 36 -0.36 23.72 -15.57
N ARG A 37 -0.16 24.95 -15.09
CA ARG A 37 0.62 25.97 -15.81
C ARG A 37 2.13 25.74 -15.72
N LEU A 38 2.59 25.22 -14.57
CA LEU A 38 4.01 24.94 -14.35
C LEU A 38 4.52 23.86 -15.31
N TYR A 39 3.77 22.79 -15.47
CA TYR A 39 4.14 21.64 -16.30
C TYR A 39 3.55 21.65 -17.71
N ASP A 40 2.86 22.72 -18.13
CA ASP A 40 2.13 22.81 -19.42
C ASP A 40 2.99 22.38 -20.63
N ARG A 41 4.21 22.87 -20.73
CA ARG A 41 5.11 22.54 -21.86
C ARG A 41 5.56 21.09 -21.80
N ALA A 42 5.98 20.61 -20.62
CA ALA A 42 6.38 19.24 -20.42
C ALA A 42 5.22 18.29 -20.68
N ALA A 43 4.02 18.63 -20.21
CA ALA A 43 2.81 17.84 -20.40
C ALA A 43 2.44 17.61 -21.87
N GLN A 44 2.79 18.55 -22.76
CA GLN A 44 2.51 18.46 -24.21
C GLN A 44 3.60 17.71 -24.98
N TYR A 45 4.75 17.45 -24.36
CA TYR A 45 5.79 16.65 -24.99
C TYR A 45 5.42 15.16 -24.96
N HIS A 46 5.44 14.51 -26.13
CA HIS A 46 5.08 13.10 -26.29
C HIS A 46 6.07 12.35 -27.19
N GLY A 47 7.34 12.72 -27.09
CA GLY A 47 8.44 12.05 -27.79
C GLY A 47 8.82 10.71 -27.17
N VAL A 48 9.78 10.03 -27.81
CA VAL A 48 10.31 8.72 -27.35
C VAL A 48 11.16 8.83 -26.09
N GLU A 49 11.67 10.02 -25.80
CA GLU A 49 12.51 10.31 -24.62
C GLU A 49 11.69 10.42 -23.31
N ARG A 50 10.36 10.32 -23.42
CA ARG A 50 9.48 10.32 -22.26
C ARG A 50 9.10 8.89 -21.89
N ASP A 51 9.57 8.43 -20.74
CA ASP A 51 9.23 7.12 -20.28
C ASP A 51 7.76 6.99 -19.89
N PRO A 52 7.11 5.89 -20.27
CA PRO A 52 5.76 5.61 -19.83
C PRO A 52 5.73 5.16 -18.38
N VAL A 53 4.67 5.53 -17.65
CA VAL A 53 4.51 5.24 -16.23
C VAL A 53 3.67 3.98 -16.00
N ILE A 54 4.09 3.15 -15.03
CA ILE A 54 3.27 2.06 -14.49
C ILE A 54 2.90 2.38 -13.04
N LEU A 55 1.61 2.57 -12.78
CA LEU A 55 1.05 2.72 -11.44
C LEU A 55 0.82 1.35 -10.81
N ILE A 56 1.40 1.11 -9.62
CA ILE A 56 1.28 -0.12 -8.84
C ILE A 56 0.56 0.20 -7.54
N PRO A 57 -0.72 -0.17 -7.37
CA PRO A 57 -1.48 0.13 -6.16
C PRO A 57 -1.05 -0.73 -4.97
N GLY A 58 -1.46 -0.34 -3.76
CA GLY A 58 -1.19 -1.06 -2.52
C GLY A 58 -2.18 -2.16 -2.18
N LEU A 59 -2.19 -2.55 -0.92
CA LEU A 59 -3.19 -3.43 -0.33
C LEU A 59 -4.58 -2.81 -0.54
N LEU A 60 -5.56 -3.63 -0.94
CA LEU A 60 -6.93 -3.18 -1.26
C LEU A 60 -7.02 -2.24 -2.48
N GLY A 61 -5.91 -1.95 -3.15
CA GLY A 61 -5.82 -0.93 -4.19
C GLY A 61 -6.19 -1.39 -5.60
N SER A 62 -6.53 -2.67 -5.80
CA SER A 62 -7.14 -3.17 -7.03
C SER A 62 -8.56 -3.61 -6.77
N LYS A 63 -9.47 -3.26 -7.66
CA LYS A 63 -10.82 -3.82 -7.68
C LYS A 63 -10.71 -5.33 -7.95
N LEU A 64 -11.48 -6.12 -7.19
CA LEU A 64 -11.58 -7.57 -7.41
C LEU A 64 -12.98 -7.94 -7.85
N GLN A 65 -13.07 -8.82 -8.84
CA GLN A 65 -14.34 -9.24 -9.44
C GLN A 65 -14.38 -10.75 -9.60
N HIS A 66 -15.56 -11.34 -9.44
CA HIS A 66 -15.80 -12.74 -9.72
C HIS A 66 -15.78 -13.00 -11.23
N VAL A 67 -15.05 -14.03 -11.69
CA VAL A 67 -14.77 -14.27 -13.13
C VAL A 67 -15.98 -14.57 -14.00
N SER A 68 -17.05 -15.14 -13.43
CA SER A 68 -18.24 -15.58 -14.18
C SER A 68 -19.52 -14.83 -13.80
N SER A 69 -19.44 -13.79 -13.00
CA SER A 69 -20.58 -12.94 -12.65
C SER A 69 -20.13 -11.49 -12.45
N ASP A 70 -21.09 -10.55 -12.48
CA ASP A 70 -20.81 -9.13 -12.22
C ASP A 70 -20.68 -8.81 -10.72
N THR A 71 -20.39 -9.83 -9.88
CA THR A 71 -20.23 -9.61 -8.43
C THR A 71 -18.88 -8.97 -8.16
N THR A 72 -18.88 -7.77 -7.63
CA THR A 72 -17.68 -7.11 -7.09
C THR A 72 -17.29 -7.80 -5.80
N VAL A 73 -16.07 -8.30 -5.72
CA VAL A 73 -15.53 -8.95 -4.51
C VAL A 73 -14.89 -7.92 -3.59
N TRP A 74 -14.25 -6.91 -4.19
CA TRP A 74 -13.68 -5.76 -3.51
C TRP A 74 -13.76 -4.51 -4.39
N GLY A 75 -14.03 -3.35 -3.79
CA GLY A 75 -14.09 -2.04 -4.47
C GLY A 75 -15.48 -1.45 -4.55
N ALA A 76 -16.51 -2.13 -4.03
CA ALA A 76 -17.84 -1.57 -3.81
C ALA A 76 -18.51 -2.29 -2.62
N PHE A 77 -19.21 -1.51 -1.80
CA PHE A 77 -20.06 -2.00 -0.71
C PHE A 77 -21.56 -1.78 -1.01
N THR A 78 -21.87 -1.51 -2.27
CA THR A 78 -23.24 -1.31 -2.78
C THR A 78 -23.49 -2.18 -4.00
N GLY A 79 -24.74 -2.41 -4.37
CA GLY A 79 -25.11 -3.21 -5.52
C GLY A 79 -24.77 -4.71 -5.36
N LYS A 80 -24.32 -5.35 -6.43
CA LYS A 80 -23.89 -6.76 -6.41
C LYS A 80 -22.47 -6.90 -5.90
N HIS A 81 -22.29 -6.94 -4.60
CA HIS A 81 -20.98 -7.12 -3.96
C HIS A 81 -20.92 -8.39 -3.12
N ALA A 82 -19.70 -8.83 -2.79
CA ALA A 82 -19.44 -9.94 -1.88
C ALA A 82 -19.36 -9.40 -0.44
N ASP A 83 -20.46 -9.59 0.31
CA ASP A 83 -20.49 -9.28 1.72
C ASP A 83 -19.76 -10.38 2.52
N PRO A 84 -18.61 -10.08 3.17
CA PRO A 84 -17.81 -11.06 3.92
C PRO A 84 -18.52 -11.65 5.15
N GLU A 85 -19.58 -11.04 5.63
CA GLU A 85 -20.39 -11.55 6.74
C GLU A 85 -21.36 -12.65 6.29
N THR A 86 -21.60 -12.76 4.98
CA THR A 86 -22.40 -13.87 4.40
C THR A 86 -21.51 -15.05 4.02
N PRO A 87 -22.02 -16.31 4.10
CA PRO A 87 -21.24 -17.48 3.74
C PRO A 87 -20.73 -17.48 2.29
N ARG A 88 -21.51 -16.94 1.36
CA ARG A 88 -21.10 -16.82 -0.04
C ARG A 88 -20.03 -15.74 -0.23
N GLY A 89 -20.25 -14.57 0.34
CA GLY A 89 -19.32 -13.46 0.23
C GLY A 89 -17.98 -13.76 0.91
N ALA A 90 -18.00 -14.34 2.12
CA ALA A 90 -16.78 -14.77 2.81
C ALA A 90 -15.91 -15.68 1.92
N ARG A 91 -16.54 -16.68 1.25
CA ARG A 91 -15.82 -17.58 0.33
C ARG A 91 -15.29 -16.91 -0.94
N LEU A 92 -15.90 -15.82 -1.39
CA LEU A 92 -15.39 -15.03 -2.52
C LEU A 92 -14.23 -14.14 -2.12
N VAL A 93 -14.30 -13.56 -0.92
CA VAL A 93 -13.25 -12.67 -0.40
C VAL A 93 -12.02 -13.46 0.04
N ALA A 94 -12.20 -14.62 0.69
CA ALA A 94 -11.12 -15.47 1.15
C ALA A 94 -10.35 -16.13 0.00
N LEU A 95 -9.05 -16.38 0.22
CA LEU A 95 -8.32 -17.36 -0.61
C LEU A 95 -8.61 -18.78 -0.10
N PRO A 96 -8.67 -19.77 -0.99
CA PRO A 96 -8.89 -21.17 -0.59
C PRO A 96 -7.71 -21.69 0.23
N MET A 97 -8.01 -22.43 1.27
CA MET A 97 -7.03 -23.14 2.09
C MET A 97 -7.03 -24.62 1.74
N ARG A 98 -5.86 -25.19 1.44
CA ARG A 98 -5.69 -26.61 1.13
C ARG A 98 -4.37 -27.12 1.72
N ARG A 99 -4.45 -28.20 2.48
CA ARG A 99 -3.28 -28.81 3.10
C ARG A 99 -2.30 -29.35 2.06
N GLY A 100 -1.01 -29.07 2.26
CA GLY A 100 0.06 -29.57 1.36
C GLY A 100 0.10 -28.94 -0.03
N VAL A 101 -0.75 -27.93 -0.29
CA VAL A 101 -0.77 -27.23 -1.58
C VAL A 101 0.01 -25.92 -1.46
N PRO A 102 0.97 -25.64 -2.35
CA PRO A 102 1.69 -24.36 -2.35
C PRO A 102 0.72 -23.19 -2.55
N LEU A 103 1.02 -22.03 -1.92
CA LEU A 103 0.18 -20.82 -2.02
C LEU A 103 -0.06 -20.40 -3.47
N SER A 104 0.96 -20.48 -4.32
CA SER A 104 0.87 -20.15 -5.76
C SER A 104 -0.01 -21.10 -6.58
N ALA A 105 -0.33 -22.30 -6.05
CA ALA A 105 -1.21 -23.27 -6.70
C ALA A 105 -2.67 -23.17 -6.22
N LEU A 106 -2.96 -22.37 -5.21
CA LEU A 106 -4.32 -22.10 -4.77
C LEU A 106 -5.05 -21.27 -5.84
N ARG A 107 -6.15 -21.79 -6.36
CA ARG A 107 -6.98 -21.15 -7.38
C ARG A 107 -8.35 -20.85 -6.81
N ASP A 108 -8.85 -19.65 -7.10
CA ASP A 108 -10.21 -19.21 -6.84
C ASP A 108 -10.85 -18.66 -8.13
N SER A 109 -12.06 -18.15 -8.00
CA SER A 109 -12.84 -17.59 -9.10
C SER A 109 -12.83 -16.06 -9.12
N VAL A 110 -11.79 -15.44 -8.60
CA VAL A 110 -11.67 -13.98 -8.48
C VAL A 110 -10.47 -13.50 -9.30
N ARG A 111 -10.64 -12.35 -9.93
CA ARG A 111 -9.61 -11.69 -10.73
C ARG A 111 -9.54 -10.21 -10.41
N PRO A 112 -8.39 -9.57 -10.56
CA PRO A 112 -8.31 -8.11 -10.56
C PRO A 112 -9.08 -7.52 -11.76
N ALA A 113 -9.59 -6.30 -11.60
CA ALA A 113 -10.45 -5.63 -12.56
C ALA A 113 -10.22 -4.10 -12.56
N GLY A 114 -8.95 -3.69 -12.67
CA GLY A 114 -8.47 -2.32 -12.66
C GLY A 114 -7.97 -1.86 -11.28
N ALA A 115 -7.18 -0.79 -11.25
CA ALA A 115 -6.89 -0.11 -9.99
C ALA A 115 -8.19 0.48 -9.41
N LEU A 116 -8.23 0.59 -8.09
CA LEU A 116 -9.37 1.13 -7.37
C LEU A 116 -9.33 2.65 -7.43
N GLU A 117 -9.98 3.23 -8.41
CA GLU A 117 -10.07 4.67 -8.57
C GLU A 117 -10.79 5.31 -7.39
N GLN A 118 -11.96 4.74 -7.05
CA GLN A 118 -12.83 5.17 -5.95
C GLN A 118 -13.49 3.96 -5.30
N VAL A 119 -13.75 4.06 -4.00
CA VAL A 119 -14.55 3.09 -3.24
C VAL A 119 -15.98 3.57 -3.16
N GLU A 120 -16.92 2.80 -3.70
CA GLU A 120 -18.35 3.08 -3.55
C GLU A 120 -18.85 2.59 -2.20
N THR A 121 -19.28 3.50 -1.34
CA THR A 121 -19.87 3.21 -0.04
C THR A 121 -21.18 4.00 0.16
N ASN A 122 -21.99 3.62 1.13
CA ASN A 122 -23.20 4.36 1.50
C ASN A 122 -23.00 5.07 2.84
N VAL A 123 -23.21 6.39 2.84
CA VAL A 123 -23.31 7.18 4.07
C VAL A 123 -24.73 7.72 4.19
N LEU A 124 -25.45 7.31 5.22
CA LEU A 124 -26.87 7.69 5.46
C LEU A 124 -27.81 7.41 4.27
N GLY A 125 -27.53 6.33 3.50
CA GLY A 125 -28.35 5.97 2.33
C GLY A 125 -27.99 6.69 1.03
N LEU A 126 -26.97 7.56 1.06
CA LEU A 126 -26.44 8.22 -0.12
C LEU A 126 -25.13 7.53 -0.56
N PRO A 127 -24.94 7.21 -1.85
CA PRO A 127 -23.69 6.69 -2.34
C PRO A 127 -22.59 7.77 -2.21
N VAL A 128 -21.49 7.42 -1.58
CA VAL A 128 -20.29 8.26 -1.46
C VAL A 128 -19.11 7.53 -2.07
N ALA A 129 -18.41 8.20 -2.97
CA ALA A 129 -17.17 7.73 -3.53
C ALA A 129 -15.99 8.28 -2.73
N LEU A 130 -15.12 7.40 -2.23
CA LEU A 130 -13.88 7.77 -1.57
C LEU A 130 -12.75 7.64 -2.59
N ASP A 131 -12.04 8.73 -2.81
CA ASP A 131 -10.87 8.75 -3.72
C ASP A 131 -9.78 7.81 -3.17
N ALA A 132 -9.31 6.91 -4.03
CA ALA A 132 -8.21 6.00 -3.71
C ALA A 132 -6.99 6.33 -4.59
N TYR A 133 -6.96 5.80 -5.82
CA TYR A 133 -5.83 6.03 -6.73
C TYR A 133 -6.09 7.10 -7.79
N ILE A 134 -7.31 7.64 -7.84
CA ILE A 134 -7.67 8.70 -8.81
C ILE A 134 -6.79 9.95 -8.64
N SER A 135 -6.32 10.25 -7.41
CA SER A 135 -5.45 11.39 -7.15
C SER A 135 -4.09 11.24 -7.82
N ILE A 136 -3.46 10.07 -7.74
CA ILE A 136 -2.19 9.80 -8.45
C ILE A 136 -2.40 9.90 -9.97
N LEU A 137 -3.49 9.33 -10.47
CA LEU A 137 -3.81 9.40 -11.91
C LEU A 137 -4.08 10.84 -12.36
N ARG A 138 -4.72 11.67 -11.52
CA ARG A 138 -4.89 13.11 -11.80
C ARG A 138 -3.54 13.83 -11.85
N SER A 139 -2.64 13.57 -10.92
CA SER A 139 -1.27 14.11 -10.90
C SER A 139 -0.53 13.76 -12.19
N LEU A 140 -0.56 12.49 -12.60
CA LEU A 140 0.02 12.03 -13.86
C LEU A 140 -0.67 12.72 -15.08
N GLY A 141 -1.99 12.91 -15.03
CA GLY A 141 -2.75 13.63 -16.04
C GLY A 141 -2.34 15.11 -16.17
N ILE A 142 -2.03 15.80 -15.05
CA ILE A 142 -1.47 17.15 -15.06
C ILE A 142 -0.14 17.16 -15.83
N GLY A 143 0.70 16.13 -15.62
CA GLY A 143 1.95 15.93 -16.37
C GLY A 143 1.76 15.48 -17.81
N GLY A 144 0.52 15.33 -18.31
CA GLY A 144 0.23 14.92 -19.69
C GLY A 144 0.33 13.43 -19.95
N TYR A 145 0.47 12.60 -18.89
CA TYR A 145 0.40 11.15 -19.04
C TYR A 145 -1.03 10.70 -19.39
N ARG A 146 -1.13 9.77 -20.32
CA ARG A 146 -2.40 9.27 -20.87
C ARG A 146 -2.65 7.88 -20.37
N ASP A 147 -3.55 7.77 -19.38
CA ASP A 147 -3.95 6.48 -18.84
C ASP A 147 -4.84 5.70 -19.82
N GLU A 148 -4.65 4.38 -19.90
CA GLU A 148 -5.42 3.54 -20.82
C GLU A 148 -6.85 3.26 -20.34
N ASN A 149 -7.14 3.44 -19.05
CA ASN A 149 -8.45 3.14 -18.45
C ASN A 149 -9.22 4.41 -18.05
N VAL A 150 -8.52 5.48 -17.64
CA VAL A 150 -9.12 6.72 -17.17
C VAL A 150 -8.76 7.87 -18.11
N GLN A 151 -9.78 8.59 -18.60
CA GLN A 151 -9.58 9.76 -19.46
C GLN A 151 -9.85 11.05 -18.72
N PHE A 152 -8.89 11.97 -18.73
CA PHE A 152 -9.01 13.31 -18.17
C PHE A 152 -9.29 14.33 -19.29
N LYS A 153 -10.22 15.26 -19.04
CA LYS A 153 -10.69 16.22 -20.07
C LYS A 153 -9.62 17.16 -20.60
N ASN A 154 -8.59 17.41 -19.82
CA ASN A 154 -7.48 18.34 -20.15
C ASN A 154 -6.28 17.64 -20.83
N VAL A 155 -6.36 16.34 -21.06
CA VAL A 155 -5.35 15.57 -21.77
C VAL A 155 -5.90 15.14 -23.13
N ASP A 156 -5.19 15.48 -24.21
CA ASP A 156 -5.54 14.99 -25.55
C ASP A 156 -5.14 13.53 -25.71
N TYR A 157 -6.11 12.64 -25.69
CA TYR A 157 -5.90 11.21 -25.89
C TYR A 157 -5.73 10.81 -27.37
N GLY A 158 -5.95 11.71 -28.33
CA GLY A 158 -5.89 11.57 -29.78
C GLY A 158 -5.30 10.27 -30.28
N SER A 159 -5.99 9.29 -30.67
CA SER A 159 -5.58 7.95 -31.10
C SER A 159 -4.67 7.16 -30.13
N ASP A 160 -5.20 6.12 -29.57
CA ASP A 160 -4.58 4.97 -28.83
C ASP A 160 -3.03 5.02 -28.52
N HIS A 161 -2.50 6.19 -28.14
CA HIS A 161 -1.14 6.35 -27.65
C HIS A 161 -1.18 6.61 -26.14
N PHE A 162 -1.23 5.53 -25.35
CA PHE A 162 -1.21 5.60 -23.91
C PHE A 162 0.22 5.58 -23.37
N THR A 163 0.45 6.36 -22.32
CA THR A 163 1.75 6.53 -21.65
C THR A 163 1.66 6.30 -20.14
N CYS A 164 0.46 5.94 -19.63
CA CYS A 164 0.23 5.52 -18.26
C CYS A 164 -0.54 4.20 -18.24
N PHE A 165 -0.11 3.27 -17.40
CA PHE A 165 -0.68 1.94 -17.30
C PHE A 165 -0.89 1.56 -15.84
N GLN A 166 -2.06 1.08 -15.50
CA GLN A 166 -2.39 0.60 -14.17
C GLN A 166 -2.10 -0.90 -14.06
N PHE A 167 -1.19 -1.29 -13.18
CA PHE A 167 -0.97 -2.69 -12.87
C PHE A 167 -1.92 -3.12 -11.77
N ASP A 168 -3.08 -3.65 -12.16
CA ASP A 168 -4.01 -4.29 -11.24
C ASP A 168 -3.56 -5.71 -10.90
N TYR A 169 -3.62 -6.08 -9.62
CA TYR A 169 -3.22 -7.40 -9.15
C TYR A 169 -4.10 -7.87 -7.98
N ASP A 170 -4.13 -9.18 -7.77
CA ASP A 170 -4.83 -9.76 -6.62
C ASP A 170 -3.99 -9.55 -5.36
N TRP A 171 -4.30 -8.47 -4.64
CA TRP A 171 -3.60 -8.04 -3.44
C TRP A 171 -3.70 -9.02 -2.26
N ARG A 172 -4.60 -10.01 -2.31
CA ARG A 172 -4.71 -11.08 -1.31
C ARG A 172 -3.55 -12.08 -1.40
N ARG A 173 -2.96 -12.23 -2.59
CA ARG A 173 -1.96 -13.24 -2.92
C ARG A 173 -0.55 -12.86 -2.46
N ASP A 174 0.33 -13.86 -2.53
CA ASP A 174 1.76 -13.70 -2.27
C ASP A 174 2.40 -12.64 -3.18
N ASN A 175 3.11 -11.66 -2.60
CA ASN A 175 3.73 -10.57 -3.35
C ASN A 175 4.81 -11.02 -4.32
N VAL A 176 5.45 -12.17 -4.11
CA VAL A 176 6.36 -12.76 -5.12
C VAL A 176 5.58 -13.25 -6.34
N GLU A 177 4.37 -13.79 -6.16
CA GLU A 177 3.48 -14.10 -7.28
C GLU A 177 3.06 -12.83 -8.03
N ASN A 178 2.76 -11.76 -7.29
CA ASN A 178 2.40 -10.47 -7.87
C ASN A 178 3.60 -9.81 -8.60
N ALA A 179 4.82 -9.94 -8.11
CA ALA A 179 6.03 -9.48 -8.81
C ALA A 179 6.25 -10.21 -10.14
N ARG A 180 5.98 -11.50 -10.21
CA ARG A 180 6.00 -12.25 -11.48
C ARG A 180 4.93 -11.78 -12.46
N ARG A 181 3.75 -11.43 -11.96
CA ARG A 181 2.67 -10.85 -12.78
C ARG A 181 3.05 -9.45 -13.28
N LEU A 182 3.73 -8.65 -12.44
CA LEU A 182 4.26 -7.35 -12.84
C LEU A 182 5.27 -7.50 -13.98
N HIS A 183 6.18 -8.49 -13.91
CA HIS A 183 7.09 -8.79 -15.03
C HIS A 183 6.32 -9.04 -16.34
N ALA A 184 5.33 -9.92 -16.30
CA ALA A 184 4.54 -10.23 -17.50
C ALA A 184 3.78 -9.00 -18.02
N PHE A 185 3.29 -8.14 -17.12
CA PHE A 185 2.63 -6.89 -17.45
C PHE A 185 3.60 -5.91 -18.14
N ILE A 186 4.79 -5.69 -17.58
CA ILE A 186 5.84 -4.85 -18.15
C ILE A 186 6.18 -5.33 -19.57
N GLN A 187 6.43 -6.62 -19.78
CA GLN A 187 6.73 -7.15 -21.12
C GLN A 187 5.58 -6.91 -22.12
N LYS A 188 4.34 -7.06 -21.68
CA LYS A 188 3.16 -6.76 -22.51
C LYS A 188 3.09 -5.28 -22.89
N LYS A 189 3.32 -4.37 -21.93
CA LYS A 189 3.26 -2.93 -22.17
C LYS A 189 4.45 -2.45 -22.99
N ARG A 190 5.64 -3.01 -22.75
CA ARG A 190 6.81 -2.75 -23.58
C ARG A 190 6.53 -3.06 -25.07
N ALA A 191 5.99 -4.22 -25.37
CA ALA A 191 5.62 -4.58 -26.75
C ALA A 191 4.54 -3.65 -27.33
N TYR A 192 3.61 -3.15 -26.52
CA TYR A 192 2.63 -2.15 -26.93
C TYR A 192 3.31 -0.83 -27.29
N VAL A 193 4.14 -0.28 -26.40
CA VAL A 193 4.83 1.02 -26.60
C VAL A 193 5.75 0.95 -27.82
N GLN A 194 6.54 -0.10 -27.99
CA GLN A 194 7.39 -0.31 -29.17
C GLN A 194 6.61 -0.21 -30.49
N ARG A 195 5.45 -0.89 -30.57
CA ARG A 195 4.59 -0.81 -31.77
C ARG A 195 4.06 0.61 -31.99
N ARG A 196 3.79 1.38 -30.91
CA ARG A 196 3.34 2.79 -31.02
C ARG A 196 4.46 3.69 -31.48
N TYR A 197 5.67 3.52 -30.96
CA TYR A 197 6.83 4.31 -31.36
C TYR A 197 7.21 4.04 -32.81
N ALA A 198 7.22 2.80 -33.27
CA ALA A 198 7.42 2.47 -34.68
C ALA A 198 6.37 3.14 -35.58
N LYS A 199 5.09 3.08 -35.21
CA LYS A 199 3.99 3.67 -36.02
C LYS A 199 4.00 5.20 -35.99
N ARG A 200 4.28 5.84 -34.83
CA ARG A 200 4.10 7.27 -34.62
C ARG A 200 5.37 8.08 -34.96
N PHE A 201 6.52 7.53 -34.61
CA PHE A 201 7.80 8.21 -34.73
C PHE A 201 8.76 7.57 -35.74
N GLY A 202 8.41 6.41 -36.30
CA GLY A 202 9.29 5.67 -37.22
C GLY A 202 10.48 5.00 -36.50
N VAL A 203 10.45 4.89 -35.17
CA VAL A 203 11.54 4.33 -34.37
C VAL A 203 11.24 2.85 -34.10
N GLU A 204 11.97 1.97 -34.76
CA GLU A 204 11.85 0.51 -34.58
C GLU A 204 12.81 0.00 -33.50
N ASN A 205 12.35 -1.03 -32.74
CA ASN A 205 13.16 -1.71 -31.72
C ASN A 205 13.69 -0.81 -30.58
N TYR A 206 12.98 0.29 -30.27
CA TYR A 206 13.32 1.14 -29.13
C TYR A 206 13.36 0.32 -27.84
N ASP A 207 14.39 0.50 -27.03
CA ASP A 207 14.49 -0.15 -25.73
C ASP A 207 13.68 0.65 -24.70
N VAL A 208 12.41 0.32 -24.58
CA VAL A 208 11.45 1.03 -23.72
C VAL A 208 11.77 0.72 -22.27
N GLU A 209 11.97 1.76 -21.49
CA GLU A 209 12.00 1.75 -20.04
C GLU A 209 10.69 2.30 -19.47
N PHE A 210 10.46 2.14 -18.19
CA PHE A 210 9.27 2.59 -17.50
C PHE A 210 9.63 3.26 -16.18
N ASP A 211 8.91 4.31 -15.85
CA ASP A 211 8.83 4.81 -14.49
C ASP A 211 7.81 4.02 -13.68
N LEU A 212 8.19 3.56 -12.51
CA LEU A 212 7.26 2.90 -11.59
C LEU A 212 6.79 3.87 -10.52
N VAL A 213 5.48 4.05 -10.38
CA VAL A 213 4.87 4.76 -9.25
C VAL A 213 4.14 3.74 -8.40
N ALA A 214 4.70 3.39 -7.24
CA ALA A 214 4.24 2.26 -6.43
C ALA A 214 3.83 2.70 -5.03
N HIS A 215 2.54 2.60 -4.71
CA HIS A 215 1.99 3.01 -3.42
C HIS A 215 1.91 1.86 -2.42
N SER A 216 2.27 2.11 -1.15
CA SER A 216 2.05 1.19 -0.02
C SER A 216 2.64 -0.21 -0.26
N MET A 217 1.84 -1.27 -0.13
CA MET A 217 2.26 -2.65 -0.43
C MET A 217 2.75 -2.83 -1.88
N GLY A 218 2.27 -2.00 -2.83
CA GLY A 218 2.78 -1.98 -4.21
C GLY A 218 4.27 -1.68 -4.27
N GLY A 219 4.79 -0.85 -3.36
CA GLY A 219 6.21 -0.60 -3.22
C GLY A 219 7.02 -1.83 -2.84
N LEU A 220 6.46 -2.76 -2.05
CA LEU A 220 7.10 -4.03 -1.75
C LEU A 220 7.11 -4.97 -2.97
N VAL A 221 6.03 -4.96 -3.76
CA VAL A 221 5.94 -5.72 -5.03
C VAL A 221 6.98 -5.18 -6.02
N ALA A 222 7.04 -3.86 -6.20
CA ALA A 222 8.01 -3.19 -7.06
C ALA A 222 9.46 -3.49 -6.65
N ARG A 223 9.79 -3.30 -5.36
CA ARG A 223 11.14 -3.60 -4.83
C ARG A 223 11.54 -5.06 -5.00
N TYR A 224 10.62 -6.00 -4.75
CA TYR A 224 10.92 -7.41 -4.98
C TYR A 224 11.17 -7.68 -6.46
N TYR A 225 10.33 -7.15 -7.33
CA TYR A 225 10.48 -7.27 -8.79
C TYR A 225 11.83 -6.71 -9.27
N LEU A 226 12.16 -5.48 -8.91
CA LEU A 226 13.42 -4.84 -9.31
C LEU A 226 14.62 -5.70 -8.93
N ARG A 227 14.66 -6.20 -7.70
CA ARG A 227 15.79 -6.95 -7.14
C ARG A 227 15.93 -8.37 -7.69
N TYR A 228 14.81 -9.05 -7.97
CA TYR A 228 14.78 -10.49 -8.24
C TYR A 228 14.04 -10.89 -9.53
N GLY A 229 13.39 -9.96 -10.21
CA GLY A 229 12.60 -10.25 -11.40
C GLY A 229 11.52 -11.30 -11.13
N THR A 230 11.63 -12.45 -11.80
CA THR A 230 10.68 -13.57 -11.64
C THR A 230 11.17 -14.68 -10.70
N ALA A 231 12.35 -14.51 -10.08
CA ALA A 231 12.90 -15.51 -9.17
C ALA A 231 12.01 -15.73 -7.93
N ASP A 232 12.06 -16.93 -7.37
CA ASP A 232 11.37 -17.23 -6.10
C ASP A 232 12.29 -16.90 -4.91
N VAL A 233 11.69 -16.68 -3.74
CA VAL A 233 12.46 -16.57 -2.51
C VAL A 233 13.22 -17.89 -2.26
N PRO A 234 14.47 -17.84 -1.76
CA PRO A 234 15.24 -19.02 -1.44
C PRO A 234 14.50 -19.97 -0.51
N LYS A 235 14.62 -21.28 -0.74
CA LYS A 235 13.98 -22.30 0.10
C LYS A 235 14.75 -22.56 1.39
N ASP A 236 16.03 -22.34 1.39
CA ASP A 236 16.94 -22.47 2.53
C ASP A 236 17.12 -21.13 3.27
N ALA A 237 17.92 -21.13 4.32
CA ALA A 237 18.16 -19.96 5.16
C ALA A 237 19.24 -19.03 4.60
N ARG A 238 19.78 -19.29 3.39
CA ARG A 238 20.79 -18.42 2.77
C ARG A 238 20.14 -17.11 2.33
N PRO A 239 20.83 -15.97 2.43
CA PRO A 239 20.40 -14.73 1.81
C PRO A 239 20.16 -14.93 0.30
N ALA A 240 19.17 -14.24 -0.25
CA ALA A 240 18.95 -14.23 -1.70
C ALA A 240 20.06 -13.41 -2.38
N ASP A 241 20.60 -13.90 -3.48
CA ASP A 241 21.49 -13.10 -4.32
C ASP A 241 20.69 -12.05 -5.07
N VAL A 242 20.95 -10.77 -4.79
CA VAL A 242 20.29 -9.65 -5.46
C VAL A 242 20.88 -9.50 -6.86
N THR A 243 20.08 -9.77 -7.87
CA THR A 243 20.52 -9.78 -9.27
C THR A 243 20.08 -8.55 -10.07
N TRP A 244 19.20 -7.73 -9.52
CA TRP A 244 18.53 -6.62 -10.20
C TRP A 244 17.89 -6.98 -11.54
N ALA A 245 17.49 -8.24 -11.68
CA ALA A 245 16.93 -8.79 -12.93
C ALA A 245 15.64 -8.11 -13.40
N GLY A 246 14.92 -7.44 -12.51
CA GLY A 246 13.74 -6.66 -12.84
C GLY A 246 14.03 -5.21 -13.23
N ALA A 247 15.23 -4.71 -12.99
CA ALA A 247 15.60 -3.31 -13.24
C ALA A 247 15.78 -2.98 -14.73
N ARG A 248 16.10 -3.97 -15.56
CA ARG A 248 16.49 -3.79 -16.97
C ARG A 248 15.59 -2.89 -17.83
N HIS A 249 14.34 -2.72 -17.47
CA HIS A 249 13.37 -1.92 -18.22
C HIS A 249 12.67 -0.90 -17.29
N VAL A 250 13.40 -0.43 -16.30
CA VAL A 250 12.91 0.56 -15.33
C VAL A 250 13.99 1.61 -15.14
N ASP A 251 13.67 2.86 -15.45
CA ASP A 251 14.53 4.01 -15.23
C ASP A 251 14.49 4.43 -13.75
N GLN A 252 13.32 4.66 -13.22
CA GLN A 252 13.15 5.04 -11.83
C GLN A 252 11.95 4.37 -11.16
N ALA A 253 11.98 4.31 -9.83
CA ALA A 253 10.87 3.83 -9.01
C ALA A 253 10.54 4.80 -7.88
N VAL A 254 9.42 5.50 -8.01
CA VAL A 254 8.86 6.36 -6.98
C VAL A 254 8.02 5.51 -6.03
N LEU A 255 8.54 5.28 -4.83
CA LEU A 255 7.92 4.46 -3.81
C LEU A 255 7.17 5.36 -2.82
N VAL A 256 5.84 5.32 -2.87
CA VAL A 256 4.97 6.19 -2.07
C VAL A 256 4.49 5.41 -0.84
N ALA A 257 4.90 5.85 0.35
CA ALA A 257 4.51 5.28 1.64
C ALA A 257 4.67 3.74 1.76
N PRO A 258 5.77 3.12 1.28
CA PRO A 258 5.94 1.67 1.32
C PRO A 258 6.18 1.18 2.77
N PRO A 259 5.48 0.13 3.26
CA PRO A 259 5.75 -0.45 4.58
C PRO A 259 6.98 -1.37 4.52
N ASN A 260 8.16 -0.80 4.25
CA ASN A 260 9.39 -1.56 4.02
C ASN A 260 9.78 -2.42 5.23
N ALA A 261 9.62 -1.92 6.45
CA ALA A 261 9.84 -2.69 7.67
C ALA A 261 8.57 -3.36 8.22
N GLY A 262 7.45 -3.28 7.49
CA GLY A 262 6.13 -3.77 7.90
C GLY A 262 5.32 -2.73 8.67
N SER A 263 4.15 -3.13 9.16
CA SER A 263 3.21 -2.29 9.92
C SER A 263 2.63 -3.04 11.10
N ALA A 264 2.56 -2.40 12.27
CA ALA A 264 1.88 -2.93 13.44
C ALA A 264 0.36 -3.07 13.20
N HIS A 265 -0.23 -2.21 12.36
CA HIS A 265 -1.63 -2.35 11.94
C HIS A 265 -1.92 -3.67 11.21
N ALA A 266 -0.96 -4.21 10.44
CA ALA A 266 -1.13 -5.51 9.79
C ALA A 266 -1.23 -6.65 10.82
N LEU A 267 -0.46 -6.59 11.91
CA LEU A 267 -0.59 -7.52 13.02
C LEU A 267 -1.93 -7.38 13.71
N ASP A 268 -2.33 -6.15 14.03
CA ASP A 268 -3.60 -5.84 14.66
C ASP A 268 -4.78 -6.41 13.86
N GLN A 269 -4.81 -6.16 12.55
CA GLN A 269 -5.86 -6.65 11.65
C GLN A 269 -5.90 -8.18 11.53
N LEU A 270 -4.76 -8.84 11.53
CA LEU A 270 -4.71 -10.32 11.52
C LEU A 270 -5.21 -10.93 12.83
N VAL A 271 -5.15 -10.21 13.95
CA VAL A 271 -5.59 -10.65 15.27
C VAL A 271 -7.04 -10.27 15.55
N HIS A 272 -7.41 -9.04 15.28
CA HIS A 272 -8.73 -8.49 15.63
C HIS A 272 -9.70 -8.39 14.46
N GLY A 273 -9.22 -8.57 13.22
CA GLY A 273 -10.00 -8.31 12.01
C GLY A 273 -9.89 -6.87 11.55
N ARG A 274 -10.66 -6.50 10.52
CA ARG A 274 -10.67 -5.15 10.00
C ARG A 274 -12.10 -4.64 9.87
N ASP A 275 -12.37 -3.53 10.56
CA ASP A 275 -13.57 -2.74 10.44
C ASP A 275 -13.30 -1.54 9.51
N PHE A 276 -14.15 -1.35 8.51
CA PHE A 276 -14.11 -0.18 7.62
C PHE A 276 -15.11 0.90 8.03
N GLY A 277 -15.65 0.80 9.23
CA GLY A 277 -16.61 1.76 9.81
C GLY A 277 -18.07 1.35 9.64
N ARG A 278 -18.96 2.18 10.18
CA ARG A 278 -20.37 1.88 10.44
C ARG A 278 -21.19 1.36 9.25
N PHE A 279 -20.72 1.58 8.03
CA PHE A 279 -21.46 1.26 6.80
C PHE A 279 -20.76 0.24 5.92
N ALA A 280 -19.70 -0.38 6.41
CA ALA A 280 -18.97 -1.43 5.73
C ALA A 280 -18.92 -2.69 6.60
N PRO A 281 -18.89 -3.89 5.99
CA PRO A 281 -18.87 -5.13 6.73
C PRO A 281 -17.54 -5.36 7.45
N MET A 282 -17.58 -6.12 8.55
CA MET A 282 -16.39 -6.57 9.27
C MET A 282 -15.69 -7.70 8.54
N TYR A 283 -14.38 -7.55 8.36
CA TYR A 283 -13.54 -8.62 7.82
C TYR A 283 -12.91 -9.41 8.97
N ALA A 284 -13.46 -10.58 9.24
CA ALA A 284 -13.07 -11.42 10.37
C ALA A 284 -11.57 -11.83 10.32
N PRO A 285 -10.90 -12.01 11.50
CA PRO A 285 -9.50 -12.40 11.57
C PRO A 285 -9.16 -13.67 10.76
N ALA A 286 -9.99 -14.72 10.84
CA ALA A 286 -9.75 -15.95 10.09
C ALA A 286 -9.94 -15.76 8.57
N LEU A 287 -10.77 -14.81 8.13
CA LEU A 287 -10.90 -14.49 6.71
C LEU A 287 -9.63 -13.78 6.20
N LEU A 288 -9.16 -12.76 6.91
CA LEU A 288 -7.91 -12.05 6.59
C LEU A 288 -6.72 -13.01 6.65
N GLY A 289 -6.70 -13.94 7.61
CA GLY A 289 -5.68 -14.96 7.76
C GLY A 289 -5.54 -15.92 6.58
N THR A 290 -6.48 -15.91 5.61
CA THR A 290 -6.33 -16.67 4.36
C THR A 290 -5.43 -15.98 3.33
N MET A 291 -5.04 -14.72 3.55
CA MET A 291 -4.36 -13.85 2.60
C MET A 291 -2.85 -13.78 2.89
N PRO A 292 -1.98 -14.45 2.12
CA PRO A 292 -0.53 -14.45 2.35
C PRO A 292 0.11 -13.06 2.35
N SER A 293 -0.40 -12.13 1.57
CA SER A 293 0.12 -10.75 1.50
C SER A 293 0.07 -10.03 2.85
N LEU A 294 -0.98 -10.24 3.65
CA LEU A 294 -1.09 -9.60 4.97
C LEU A 294 0.03 -10.04 5.93
N TYR A 295 0.45 -11.30 5.87
CA TYR A 295 1.61 -11.76 6.64
C TYR A 295 2.92 -11.13 6.13
N GLN A 296 2.98 -10.75 4.86
CA GLN A 296 4.11 -10.02 4.26
C GLN A 296 4.12 -8.53 4.61
N LEU A 297 3.12 -8.04 5.32
CA LEU A 297 3.07 -6.71 5.93
C LEU A 297 3.40 -6.72 7.42
N LEU A 298 3.64 -7.88 8.04
CA LEU A 298 4.01 -7.97 9.45
C LEU A 298 5.30 -7.19 9.74
N PRO A 299 5.38 -6.51 10.90
CA PRO A 299 6.57 -5.75 11.27
C PRO A 299 7.77 -6.66 11.48
N ARG A 300 8.96 -6.14 11.21
CA ARG A 300 10.22 -6.84 11.48
C ARG A 300 10.40 -7.02 12.98
N PRO A 301 10.56 -8.26 13.52
CA PRO A 301 10.73 -8.47 14.96
C PRO A 301 11.88 -7.65 15.55
N ARG A 302 12.99 -7.51 14.83
CA ARG A 302 14.15 -6.72 15.25
C ARG A 302 13.86 -5.24 15.52
N HIS A 303 12.79 -4.68 14.93
CA HIS A 303 12.36 -3.30 15.19
C HIS A 303 11.49 -3.20 16.46
N GLY A 304 11.22 -4.30 17.14
CA GLY A 304 10.60 -4.32 18.45
C GLY A 304 9.16 -3.83 18.50
N ALA A 305 8.39 -4.01 17.43
CA ALA A 305 6.99 -3.61 17.36
C ALA A 305 6.09 -4.42 18.32
N LEU A 306 6.44 -5.68 18.62
CA LEU A 306 5.69 -6.52 19.56
C LEU A 306 6.49 -6.69 20.86
N ARG A 307 5.84 -6.39 21.98
CA ARG A 307 6.41 -6.46 23.34
C ARG A 307 5.58 -7.37 24.22
N THR A 308 6.14 -7.83 25.35
CA THR A 308 5.32 -8.53 26.36
C THR A 308 4.58 -7.52 27.24
N ALA A 309 3.31 -7.79 27.58
CA ALA A 309 2.53 -6.90 28.45
C ALA A 309 3.07 -6.88 29.90
N ALA A 310 3.65 -8.00 30.37
CA ALA A 310 4.25 -8.09 31.71
C ALA A 310 5.50 -7.22 31.87
N ASP A 311 6.28 -7.04 30.78
CA ASP A 311 7.45 -6.17 30.74
C ASP A 311 7.64 -5.66 29.32
N THR A 312 7.27 -4.40 29.10
CA THR A 312 7.31 -3.77 27.76
C THR A 312 8.73 -3.48 27.26
N SER A 313 9.77 -3.72 28.05
CA SER A 313 11.16 -3.69 27.58
C SER A 313 11.52 -4.95 26.79
N VAL A 314 10.80 -6.05 26.99
CA VAL A 314 11.05 -7.35 26.37
C VAL A 314 10.39 -7.45 25.01
N VAL A 315 11.19 -7.57 23.96
CA VAL A 315 10.75 -7.78 22.59
C VAL A 315 10.27 -9.21 22.39
N VAL A 316 9.17 -9.39 21.66
CA VAL A 316 8.69 -10.70 21.20
C VAL A 316 9.15 -10.90 19.75
N ASP A 317 10.09 -11.82 19.56
CA ASP A 317 10.69 -12.18 18.27
C ASP A 317 9.98 -13.32 17.53
N SER A 318 9.03 -13.98 18.22
CA SER A 318 8.34 -15.20 17.76
C SER A 318 7.21 -14.94 16.75
N LEU A 319 7.16 -13.75 16.16
CA LEU A 319 6.05 -13.34 15.27
C LEU A 319 5.89 -14.25 14.03
N TYR A 320 6.97 -14.88 13.56
CA TYR A 320 6.92 -15.85 12.46
C TYR A 320 6.81 -17.32 12.92
N ASP A 321 6.70 -17.58 14.23
CA ASP A 321 6.49 -18.93 14.76
C ASP A 321 5.00 -19.28 14.76
N PRO A 322 4.52 -20.22 13.95
CA PRO A 322 3.10 -20.60 13.93
C PRO A 322 2.63 -21.22 15.25
N ALA A 323 3.56 -21.80 16.05
CA ALA A 323 3.23 -22.29 17.37
C ALA A 323 2.94 -21.16 18.36
N PHE A 324 3.57 -20.00 18.19
CA PHE A 324 3.24 -18.80 18.95
C PHE A 324 1.81 -18.32 18.65
N TRP A 325 1.41 -18.18 17.39
CA TRP A 325 0.04 -17.81 16.99
C TRP A 325 -1.01 -18.78 17.55
N ARG A 326 -0.70 -20.07 17.52
CA ARG A 326 -1.60 -21.10 18.09
C ARG A 326 -1.74 -20.96 19.61
N ARG A 327 -0.64 -20.64 20.33
CA ARG A 327 -0.70 -20.43 21.80
C ARG A 327 -1.43 -19.16 22.17
N MET A 328 -1.30 -18.11 21.36
CA MET A 328 -1.99 -16.84 21.56
C MET A 328 -3.43 -16.85 21.04
N GLU A 329 -3.83 -17.92 20.38
CA GLU A 329 -5.16 -18.07 19.77
C GLU A 329 -5.51 -16.97 18.78
N TRP A 330 -4.54 -16.57 17.93
CA TRP A 330 -4.66 -15.46 16.99
C TRP A 330 -5.12 -15.87 15.59
N GLY A 331 -5.97 -15.03 14.97
CA GLY A 331 -6.35 -15.12 13.57
C GLY A 331 -6.97 -16.46 13.18
N LEU A 332 -6.30 -17.23 12.32
CA LEU A 332 -6.76 -18.59 11.94
C LEU A 332 -6.80 -19.59 13.11
N MET A 333 -6.14 -19.30 14.23
CA MET A 333 -6.07 -20.18 15.41
C MET A 333 -7.02 -19.76 16.51
N ASP A 334 -7.67 -18.62 16.38
CA ASP A 334 -8.68 -18.14 17.32
C ASP A 334 -9.88 -19.11 17.38
N PRO A 335 -10.23 -19.66 18.57
CA PRO A 335 -11.37 -20.54 18.72
C PRO A 335 -12.71 -19.89 18.35
N ASP A 336 -12.86 -18.59 18.54
CA ASP A 336 -14.08 -17.84 18.23
C ASP A 336 -14.31 -17.73 16.70
N GLN A 337 -13.31 -18.02 15.87
CA GLN A 337 -13.40 -18.09 14.42
C GLN A 337 -13.89 -19.45 13.88
N ALA A 338 -14.36 -20.35 14.73
CA ALA A 338 -14.76 -21.71 14.32
C ALA A 338 -15.87 -21.72 13.26
N ASP A 339 -16.81 -20.77 13.34
CA ASP A 339 -17.92 -20.64 12.39
C ASP A 339 -17.46 -20.05 11.05
N VAL A 340 -16.52 -19.09 11.10
CA VAL A 340 -15.88 -18.56 9.89
C VAL A 340 -15.10 -19.68 9.18
N LEU A 341 -14.31 -20.47 9.91
CA LEU A 341 -13.59 -21.62 9.33
C LEU A 341 -14.54 -22.68 8.75
N ARG A 342 -15.72 -22.92 9.37
CA ARG A 342 -16.74 -23.79 8.80
C ARG A 342 -17.29 -23.24 7.49
N THR A 343 -17.50 -21.96 7.41
CA THR A 343 -17.94 -21.24 6.20
C THR A 343 -16.90 -21.32 5.08
N LEU A 344 -15.62 -21.14 5.41
CA LEU A 344 -14.53 -21.16 4.43
C LEU A 344 -14.16 -22.58 3.97
N LEU A 345 -14.44 -23.60 4.76
CA LEU A 345 -14.15 -25.02 4.49
C LEU A 345 -15.44 -25.86 4.55
N PRO A 346 -16.45 -25.60 3.68
CA PRO A 346 -17.78 -26.18 3.80
C PRO A 346 -17.80 -27.69 3.59
N ASN A 347 -16.84 -28.24 2.82
CA ASN A 347 -16.74 -29.68 2.50
C ASN A 347 -15.91 -30.46 3.54
N VAL A 348 -15.53 -29.84 4.65
CA VAL A 348 -14.76 -30.46 5.72
C VAL A 348 -15.62 -30.54 6.97
N GLU A 349 -16.16 -31.72 7.30
CA GLU A 349 -17.11 -31.88 8.42
C GLU A 349 -16.46 -31.72 9.78
N SER A 350 -15.25 -32.28 9.97
CA SER A 350 -14.56 -32.28 11.25
C SER A 350 -13.92 -30.93 11.57
N ALA A 351 -14.29 -30.33 12.72
CA ALA A 351 -13.67 -29.11 13.23
C ALA A 351 -12.16 -29.27 13.45
N ALA A 352 -11.71 -30.43 13.92
CA ALA A 352 -10.28 -30.72 14.12
C ALA A 352 -9.53 -30.75 12.78
N VAL A 353 -10.15 -31.24 11.70
CA VAL A 353 -9.56 -31.24 10.36
C VAL A 353 -9.53 -29.81 9.81
N ARG A 354 -10.58 -29.00 9.98
CA ARG A 354 -10.57 -27.59 9.59
C ARG A 354 -9.44 -26.81 10.27
N ARG A 355 -9.28 -26.95 11.59
CA ARG A 355 -8.18 -26.33 12.34
C ARG A 355 -6.80 -26.78 11.85
N ARG A 356 -6.64 -28.04 11.45
CA ARG A 356 -5.39 -28.54 10.90
C ARG A 356 -5.08 -27.93 9.53
N ILE A 357 -6.09 -27.75 8.67
CA ILE A 357 -5.94 -27.08 7.37
C ILE A 357 -5.56 -25.60 7.60
N ALA A 358 -6.25 -24.92 8.51
CA ALA A 358 -5.98 -23.53 8.87
C ALA A 358 -4.55 -23.34 9.43
N TYR A 359 -4.10 -24.27 10.30
CA TYR A 359 -2.73 -24.23 10.84
C TYR A 359 -1.66 -24.47 9.76
N ASP A 360 -1.88 -25.39 8.84
CA ASP A 360 -0.97 -25.64 7.69
C ASP A 360 -0.86 -24.39 6.81
N HIS A 361 -1.98 -23.72 6.55
CA HIS A 361 -2.03 -22.46 5.81
C HIS A 361 -1.28 -21.33 6.53
N LEU A 362 -1.54 -21.13 7.83
CA LEU A 362 -0.83 -20.18 8.67
C LEU A 362 0.69 -20.41 8.63
N GLN A 363 1.10 -21.66 8.86
CA GLN A 363 2.52 -22.04 8.84
C GLN A 363 3.17 -21.73 7.49
N THR A 364 2.47 -21.99 6.40
CA THR A 364 2.98 -21.75 5.06
C THR A 364 3.08 -20.25 4.77
N SER A 365 2.09 -19.45 5.17
CA SER A 365 2.05 -18.00 4.99
C SER A 365 3.12 -17.30 5.83
N LEU A 366 3.28 -17.65 7.10
CA LEU A 366 4.32 -17.07 7.98
C LEU A 366 5.74 -17.41 7.48
N ARG A 367 5.97 -18.66 7.05
CA ARG A 367 7.25 -19.06 6.45
C ARG A 367 7.55 -18.29 5.17
N ARG A 368 6.54 -18.09 4.34
CA ARG A 368 6.64 -17.32 3.12
C ARG A 368 6.95 -15.86 3.39
N ALA A 369 6.24 -15.23 4.32
CA ALA A 369 6.47 -13.86 4.76
C ALA A 369 7.91 -13.66 5.29
N ARG A 370 8.37 -14.54 6.18
CA ARG A 370 9.74 -14.49 6.70
C ARG A 370 10.81 -14.50 5.59
N ARG A 371 10.62 -15.36 4.58
CA ARG A 371 11.55 -15.46 3.45
C ARG A 371 11.49 -14.24 2.52
N PHE A 372 10.29 -13.75 2.26
CA PHE A 372 10.08 -12.52 1.48
C PHE A 372 10.75 -11.32 2.16
N HIS A 373 10.57 -11.18 3.46
CA HIS A 373 11.23 -10.12 4.23
C HIS A 373 12.75 -10.27 4.21
N ALA A 374 13.27 -11.48 4.45
CA ALA A 374 14.71 -11.72 4.41
C ALA A 374 15.33 -11.37 3.03
N ALA A 375 14.60 -11.61 1.94
CA ALA A 375 15.04 -11.20 0.61
C ALA A 375 15.05 -9.67 0.43
N LEU A 376 14.01 -8.97 0.89
CA LEU A 376 13.96 -7.50 0.82
C LEU A 376 14.95 -6.80 1.75
N ASP A 377 15.41 -7.47 2.80
CA ASP A 377 16.30 -6.93 3.82
C ASP A 377 17.78 -7.08 3.47
N VAL A 378 18.14 -7.77 2.38
CA VAL A 378 19.53 -7.86 1.90
C VAL A 378 20.02 -6.47 1.47
N PRO A 379 21.09 -5.89 2.03
CA PRO A 379 21.65 -4.64 1.54
C PRO A 379 22.17 -4.80 0.10
N ALA A 380 21.78 -3.90 -0.77
CA ALA A 380 22.29 -3.87 -2.15
C ALA A 380 22.03 -2.50 -2.78
N SER A 381 23.04 -1.93 -3.41
CA SER A 381 22.92 -0.71 -4.20
C SER A 381 22.19 -0.99 -5.52
N PRO A 382 21.34 -0.08 -5.99
CA PRO A 382 20.78 -0.14 -7.34
C PRO A 382 21.90 -0.14 -8.39
N PRO A 383 21.68 -0.75 -9.57
CA PRO A 383 22.59 -0.56 -10.68
C PRO A 383 22.57 0.89 -11.14
N GLU A 384 23.63 1.31 -11.83
CA GLU A 384 23.68 2.61 -12.50
C GLU A 384 22.49 2.78 -13.46
N GLY A 385 21.86 3.94 -13.46
CA GLY A 385 20.66 4.23 -14.25
C GLY A 385 19.34 3.75 -13.61
N LEU A 386 19.32 3.29 -12.36
CA LEU A 386 18.09 3.03 -11.63
C LEU A 386 17.99 3.91 -10.38
N ASP A 387 17.03 4.83 -10.37
CA ASP A 387 16.75 5.66 -9.20
C ASP A 387 15.64 5.07 -8.31
N LEU A 388 15.92 5.06 -6.99
CA LEU A 388 14.94 4.70 -5.97
C LEU A 388 14.54 5.95 -5.17
N LEU A 389 13.36 6.46 -5.42
CA LEU A 389 12.82 7.66 -4.79
C LEU A 389 11.78 7.28 -3.73
N LEU A 390 11.86 7.89 -2.56
CA LEU A 390 10.90 7.67 -1.47
C LEU A 390 10.07 8.94 -1.22
N MET A 391 8.76 8.80 -1.26
CA MET A 391 7.82 9.78 -0.71
C MET A 391 7.09 9.14 0.48
N ALA A 392 7.16 9.73 1.67
CA ALA A 392 6.60 9.15 2.89
C ALA A 392 5.95 10.21 3.78
N GLY A 393 4.93 9.84 4.54
CA GLY A 393 4.33 10.70 5.55
C GLY A 393 5.02 10.58 6.91
N ASP A 394 5.07 11.69 7.68
CA ASP A 394 5.66 11.70 9.01
C ASP A 394 4.92 12.59 10.03
N ALA A 395 3.77 13.16 9.68
CA ALA A 395 3.00 14.07 10.53
C ALA A 395 1.91 13.37 11.36
N GLU A 396 1.49 12.16 10.98
CA GLU A 396 0.39 11.48 11.65
C GLU A 396 0.88 10.48 12.71
N PRO A 397 0.27 10.49 13.92
CA PRO A 397 0.52 9.45 14.92
C PRO A 397 0.17 8.06 14.37
N THR A 398 1.16 7.21 14.21
CA THR A 398 1.04 5.88 13.60
C THR A 398 1.37 4.79 14.61
N LEU A 399 0.57 3.72 14.66
CA LEU A 399 0.76 2.60 15.58
C LEU A 399 2.17 2.00 15.42
N ALA A 400 2.99 2.12 16.47
CA ALA A 400 4.38 1.71 16.45
C ALA A 400 4.63 0.43 17.24
N ARG A 401 3.93 0.27 18.36
CA ARG A 401 4.17 -0.83 19.30
C ARG A 401 2.87 -1.40 19.85
N MET A 402 2.87 -2.71 20.04
CA MET A 402 1.80 -3.46 20.66
C MET A 402 2.37 -4.32 21.81
N ALA A 403 1.54 -4.60 22.80
CA ALA A 403 1.86 -5.49 23.90
C ALA A 403 0.99 -6.74 23.87
N VAL A 404 1.59 -7.90 24.05
CA VAL A 404 0.88 -9.19 24.18
C VAL A 404 0.95 -9.71 25.59
N ASP A 405 -0.21 -10.02 26.16
CA ASP A 405 -0.30 -10.86 27.36
C ASP A 405 -0.15 -12.32 26.95
N ARG A 406 0.97 -12.94 27.32
CA ARG A 406 1.29 -14.32 26.91
C ARG A 406 0.42 -15.39 27.62
N SER A 407 -0.31 -15.00 28.66
CA SER A 407 -1.20 -15.90 29.39
C SER A 407 -2.60 -15.97 28.78
N THR A 408 -3.06 -14.86 28.17
CA THR A 408 -4.40 -14.74 27.60
C THR A 408 -4.41 -14.63 26.08
N GLY A 409 -3.27 -14.30 25.46
CA GLY A 409 -3.19 -13.95 24.04
C GLY A 409 -3.69 -12.53 23.71
N THR A 410 -4.13 -11.76 24.70
CA THR A 410 -4.63 -10.41 24.49
C THR A 410 -3.56 -9.50 23.90
N LEU A 411 -3.86 -8.85 22.77
CA LEU A 411 -3.00 -7.91 22.08
C LEU A 411 -3.58 -6.50 22.25
N THR A 412 -2.76 -5.56 22.71
CA THR A 412 -3.16 -4.18 22.96
C THR A 412 -2.17 -3.19 22.36
N GLU A 413 -2.64 -2.01 21.98
CA GLU A 413 -1.77 -0.91 21.56
C GLU A 413 -0.90 -0.43 22.72
N LEU A 414 0.38 -0.17 22.44
CA LEU A 414 1.33 0.31 23.46
C LEU A 414 1.82 1.74 23.16
N GLY A 415 1.82 2.17 21.90
CA GLY A 415 2.19 3.52 21.56
C GLY A 415 2.36 3.78 20.07
N THR A 416 2.43 5.05 19.75
CA THR A 416 2.57 5.57 18.38
C THR A 416 3.93 6.20 18.15
N ALA A 417 4.27 6.44 16.88
CA ALA A 417 5.42 7.22 16.44
C ALA A 417 5.07 7.94 15.13
N PRO A 418 5.89 8.90 14.67
CA PRO A 418 5.63 9.60 13.42
C PRO A 418 5.49 8.67 12.20
N GLY A 419 4.49 8.94 11.38
CA GLY A 419 4.19 8.24 10.13
C GLY A 419 3.04 8.93 9.39
N ASP A 420 2.26 8.16 8.67
CA ASP A 420 1.11 8.62 7.87
C ASP A 420 -0.24 8.07 8.35
N GLY A 421 -0.32 7.63 9.61
CA GLY A 421 -1.48 6.95 10.18
C GLY A 421 -1.56 5.45 9.88
N THR A 422 -0.79 4.92 8.93
CA THR A 422 -0.78 3.51 8.52
C THR A 422 0.62 2.91 8.53
N VAL A 423 1.59 3.64 7.99
CA VAL A 423 3.00 3.25 7.87
C VAL A 423 3.87 4.24 8.64
N LEU A 424 4.71 3.71 9.52
CA LEU A 424 5.69 4.51 10.23
C LEU A 424 6.72 5.12 9.27
N ARG A 425 7.14 6.35 9.51
CA ARG A 425 8.28 6.98 8.84
C ARG A 425 9.52 6.07 8.84
N SER A 426 9.82 5.47 9.98
CA SER A 426 10.94 4.53 10.11
C SER A 426 10.75 3.25 9.27
N SER A 427 9.51 2.79 9.11
CA SER A 427 9.21 1.64 8.25
C SER A 427 9.38 1.99 6.77
N ALA A 428 8.89 3.15 6.34
CA ALA A 428 9.05 3.60 4.95
C ALA A 428 10.54 3.73 4.57
N LEU A 429 11.36 4.31 5.46
CA LEU A 429 12.81 4.42 5.30
C LEU A 429 13.56 3.08 5.39
N MET A 430 12.96 2.04 5.96
CA MET A 430 13.66 0.84 6.44
C MET A 430 14.78 1.18 7.40
N ASP A 431 14.49 1.98 8.44
CA ASP A 431 15.47 2.51 9.38
C ASP A 431 15.88 1.46 10.42
N GLU A 432 17.04 0.86 10.24
CA GLU A 432 17.59 -0.19 11.12
C GLU A 432 18.08 0.33 12.48
N ARG A 433 18.08 1.65 12.70
CA ARG A 433 18.34 2.23 14.04
C ARG A 433 17.17 1.96 15.00
N VAL A 434 15.99 1.68 14.46
CA VAL A 434 14.82 1.31 15.26
C VAL A 434 15.03 -0.09 15.84
N GLY A 435 15.13 -0.18 17.17
CA GLY A 435 15.42 -1.44 17.87
C GLY A 435 16.92 -1.82 17.91
N GLY A 436 17.76 -1.07 17.22
CA GLY A 436 19.22 -1.20 17.22
C GLY A 436 19.93 -0.12 18.05
N PRO A 437 21.27 -0.10 18.04
CA PRO A 437 22.05 0.97 18.67
C PRO A 437 21.82 2.29 17.93
N TRP A 438 21.89 3.38 18.68
CA TRP A 438 21.81 4.73 18.09
C TRP A 438 22.95 4.98 17.09
N ALA A 439 22.62 5.57 15.96
CA ALA A 439 23.58 6.07 14.97
C ALA A 439 23.16 7.46 14.47
N PRO A 440 24.11 8.36 14.15
CA PRO A 440 23.78 9.73 13.74
C PRO A 440 23.14 9.81 12.35
N THR A 441 23.45 8.86 11.49
CA THR A 441 22.95 8.79 10.10
C THR A 441 22.00 7.62 9.91
N LEU A 442 21.13 7.71 8.92
CA LEU A 442 20.22 6.63 8.53
C LEU A 442 21.02 5.34 8.26
N GLN A 443 20.52 4.24 8.82
CA GLN A 443 21.02 2.89 8.53
C GLN A 443 19.88 2.15 7.83
N SER A 444 20.01 1.94 6.54
CA SER A 444 19.00 1.25 5.72
C SER A 444 19.66 0.27 4.75
N PRO A 445 19.06 -0.90 4.50
CA PRO A 445 19.49 -1.80 3.43
C PRO A 445 19.07 -1.30 2.04
N ILE A 446 18.34 -0.18 1.98
CA ILE A 446 17.91 0.48 0.76
C ILE A 446 18.75 1.74 0.60
N GLU A 447 19.43 1.84 -0.53
CA GLU A 447 20.07 3.07 -0.96
C GLU A 447 19.03 3.92 -1.70
N TRP A 448 18.63 5.02 -1.06
CA TRP A 448 17.65 5.96 -1.60
C TRP A 448 18.38 7.04 -2.41
N SER A 449 17.99 7.24 -3.67
CA SER A 449 18.48 8.37 -4.47
C SER A 449 17.92 9.69 -3.90
N GLN A 450 16.64 9.69 -3.49
CA GLN A 450 16.03 10.84 -2.82
C GLN A 450 14.95 10.40 -1.83
N VAL A 451 14.73 11.23 -0.79
CA VAL A 451 13.65 11.06 0.20
C VAL A 451 12.90 12.36 0.38
N THR A 452 11.59 12.31 0.20
CA THR A 452 10.66 13.43 0.42
C THR A 452 9.67 13.06 1.51
N PHE A 453 9.45 13.96 2.49
CA PHE A 453 8.42 13.78 3.50
C PHE A 453 7.24 14.70 3.24
N LEU A 454 6.03 14.16 3.42
CA LEU A 454 4.74 14.83 3.25
C LEU A 454 3.99 14.85 4.58
N PHE A 455 3.16 15.88 4.80
CA PHE A 455 2.46 16.10 6.07
C PHE A 455 0.99 15.65 6.01
N GLU A 456 0.72 14.55 5.33
CA GLU A 456 -0.63 14.04 5.07
C GLU A 456 -0.76 12.56 5.44
N SER A 457 -2.01 12.10 5.55
CA SER A 457 -2.32 10.70 5.81
C SER A 457 -1.97 9.79 4.63
N HIS A 458 -1.96 8.47 4.87
CA HIS A 458 -1.49 7.42 3.95
C HIS A 458 -2.06 7.48 2.52
N VAL A 459 -3.33 7.86 2.38
CA VAL A 459 -3.99 7.98 1.07
C VAL A 459 -4.07 9.44 0.64
N GLU A 460 -4.34 10.35 1.57
CA GLU A 460 -4.54 11.78 1.28
C GLU A 460 -3.26 12.45 0.76
N MET A 461 -2.08 11.96 1.16
CA MET A 461 -0.80 12.48 0.63
C MET A 461 -0.74 12.46 -0.90
N THR A 462 -1.42 11.54 -1.57
CA THR A 462 -1.44 11.46 -3.03
C THR A 462 -2.29 12.54 -3.70
N ALA A 463 -3.09 13.27 -2.92
CA ALA A 463 -3.86 14.43 -3.36
C ALA A 463 -3.18 15.77 -3.03
N ASP A 464 -2.09 15.75 -2.24
CA ASP A 464 -1.34 16.92 -1.86
C ASP A 464 -0.66 17.56 -3.10
N PRO A 465 -0.76 18.88 -3.29
CA PRO A 465 -0.01 19.57 -4.34
C PRO A 465 1.51 19.37 -4.28
N MET A 466 2.08 19.22 -3.06
CA MET A 466 3.52 18.92 -2.91
C MET A 466 3.87 17.53 -3.43
N PHE A 467 2.99 16.54 -3.22
CA PHE A 467 3.15 15.22 -3.84
C PHE A 467 3.17 15.33 -5.36
N THR A 468 2.17 16.03 -5.92
CA THR A 468 2.04 16.20 -7.37
C THR A 468 3.26 16.92 -7.95
N ASP A 469 3.73 17.99 -7.32
CA ASP A 469 4.87 18.76 -7.79
C ASP A 469 6.17 17.96 -7.77
N ASN A 470 6.47 17.29 -6.65
CA ASN A 470 7.66 16.43 -6.55
C ASN A 470 7.60 15.25 -7.53
N LEU A 471 6.45 14.58 -7.64
CA LEU A 471 6.27 13.48 -8.60
C LEU A 471 6.53 13.95 -10.04
N LEU A 472 5.94 15.07 -10.45
CA LEU A 472 6.09 15.58 -11.82
C LEU A 472 7.48 16.14 -12.07
N TYR A 473 8.16 16.69 -11.06
CA TYR A 473 9.54 17.11 -11.17
C TYR A 473 10.44 15.92 -11.55
N HIS A 474 10.35 14.82 -10.82
CA HIS A 474 11.15 13.62 -11.10
C HIS A 474 10.81 13.00 -12.45
N LEU A 475 9.53 12.91 -12.79
CA LEU A 475 9.10 12.28 -14.04
C LEU A 475 9.32 13.10 -15.30
N LEU A 476 9.49 14.46 -15.21
CA LEU A 476 9.41 15.34 -16.37
C LEU A 476 10.55 16.35 -16.49
N VAL A 477 11.21 16.70 -15.41
CA VAL A 477 12.09 17.88 -15.34
C VAL A 477 13.48 17.54 -14.82
N GLU A 478 13.60 16.57 -13.94
CA GLU A 478 14.90 16.14 -13.42
C GLU A 478 15.79 15.67 -14.58
N PRO A 479 17.02 16.22 -14.71
CA PRO A 479 17.92 15.76 -15.74
C PRO A 479 18.24 14.28 -15.54
N GLY A 480 17.99 13.44 -16.54
CA GLY A 480 18.51 12.09 -16.58
C GLY A 480 20.06 12.10 -16.47
N ASP A 481 20.64 11.02 -15.99
CA ASP A 481 22.11 10.91 -15.91
C ASP A 481 22.71 11.08 -17.30
N PRO A 482 23.53 12.14 -17.54
CA PRO A 482 24.14 12.38 -18.84
C PRO A 482 25.15 11.30 -19.27
N SER A 483 25.43 10.32 -18.43
CA SER A 483 26.36 9.21 -18.72
C SER A 483 25.71 8.02 -19.44
N GLY A 484 24.39 8.00 -19.65
CA GLY A 484 23.60 6.93 -20.28
C GLY A 484 23.39 7.07 -21.79
N GLY A 485 24.07 7.96 -22.48
CA GLY A 485 23.97 8.21 -23.94
C GLY A 485 25.10 7.56 -24.74
#